data_e4819a2cb0a2fa20bc3fc5041aa7b918
#
_entry.id   e4819a2cb0a2fa20bc3fc5041aa7b918
#
_cell.length_a   1.000
_cell.length_b   1.000
_cell.length_c   1.000
_cell.angle_alpha   90.00
_cell.angle_beta   90.00
_cell.angle_gamma   90.00
#
_symmetry.space_group_name_H-M   'P 1'
#
loop_
_entity.id
_entity.type
_entity.pdbx_description
1 polymer ?
#
loop_
_entity_poly.entity_id
_entity_poly.type
_entity_poly.pdbx_seq_one_letter_code
_entity_poly.pdbx_strand_id
1 'polypeptide(L)'
;MPELPEVETVARDLRPLLVGRRIMTCHFSGKKLRLPWRDEWLAEVCGCQITSLTRRAKWLHLSLKKTGLPHGAGLIVHLGMTGQLTVVQTSADHSPKNWRPQDHIHLRMLLLSGVSPEDSLYSELLYRDARRFGGIHFFANQNELDIFYEAHPLGPEPWDCPLVDWVGKLAGTSRRIKTVLLDQKIISGIGNIYADESLHAAGIHPTRCANSLDHDEAARLLAEASGVMLRAINNRGSSIRDYVGGENLRGNHQDYLAVYGREGLACVRCGGQIQRLRIGGRSSHFCTVCQRFRKSPGRKKGDNYKNIVNTRKKDQA
;
A
#
# COMPACT_ATOMS: atom_id res chain seq x y z
N MET A 1 -4.39 -5.34 -7.43
CA MET A 1 -4.28 -5.21 -5.95
C MET A 1 -3.77 -3.82 -5.68
N PRO A 2 -4.47 -3.01 -4.92
CA PRO A 2 -3.96 -1.70 -4.50
C PRO A 2 -2.60 -1.86 -3.82
N GLU A 3 -1.59 -1.14 -4.31
CA GLU A 3 -0.28 -0.98 -3.72
C GLU A 3 -0.22 0.39 -3.07
N LEU A 4 0.91 0.82 -2.54
CA LEU A 4 0.99 2.09 -1.80
C LEU A 4 0.45 3.30 -2.59
N PRO A 5 0.76 3.50 -3.90
CA PRO A 5 0.23 4.66 -4.63
C PRO A 5 -1.30 4.69 -4.73
N GLU A 6 -1.93 3.54 -4.94
CA GLU A 6 -3.39 3.43 -4.99
C GLU A 6 -4.02 3.72 -3.62
N VAL A 7 -3.41 3.20 -2.55
CA VAL A 7 -3.90 3.44 -1.18
C VAL A 7 -3.71 4.90 -0.77
N GLU A 8 -2.62 5.54 -1.20
CA GLU A 8 -2.41 6.99 -0.99
C GLU A 8 -3.46 7.82 -1.74
N THR A 9 -3.80 7.44 -2.96
CA THR A 9 -4.86 8.11 -3.73
C THR A 9 -6.19 8.02 -3.00
N VAL A 10 -6.56 6.82 -2.52
CA VAL A 10 -7.78 6.65 -1.71
C VAL A 10 -7.75 7.53 -0.45
N ALA A 11 -6.60 7.59 0.24
CA ALA A 11 -6.47 8.44 1.43
C ALA A 11 -6.67 9.93 1.12
N ARG A 12 -6.08 10.41 0.02
CA ARG A 12 -6.20 11.82 -0.41
C ARG A 12 -7.63 12.17 -0.79
N ASP A 13 -8.29 11.30 -1.56
CA ASP A 13 -9.67 11.51 -2.00
C ASP A 13 -10.66 11.50 -0.83
N LEU A 14 -10.48 10.59 0.11
CA LEU A 14 -11.43 10.41 1.21
C LEU A 14 -11.19 11.37 2.39
N ARG A 15 -9.98 11.89 2.55
CA ARG A 15 -9.65 12.76 3.69
C ARG A 15 -10.60 13.97 3.82
N PRO A 16 -10.85 14.76 2.77
CA PRO A 16 -11.77 15.90 2.86
C PRO A 16 -13.24 15.49 3.07
N LEU A 17 -13.59 14.26 2.70
CA LEU A 17 -14.95 13.74 2.82
C LEU A 17 -15.23 13.12 4.19
N LEU A 18 -14.19 12.72 4.93
CA LEU A 18 -14.33 11.94 6.17
C LEU A 18 -13.94 12.73 7.42
N VAL A 19 -12.89 13.56 7.33
CA VAL A 19 -12.39 14.27 8.52
C VAL A 19 -13.43 15.29 9.02
N GLY A 20 -13.68 15.24 10.32
CA GLY A 20 -14.71 16.05 10.98
C GLY A 20 -16.10 15.38 11.03
N ARG A 21 -16.34 14.34 10.23
CA ARG A 21 -17.63 13.63 10.22
C ARG A 21 -17.82 12.77 11.46
N ARG A 22 -19.08 12.66 11.91
CA ARG A 22 -19.49 11.77 13.01
C ARG A 22 -20.14 10.51 12.45
N ILE A 23 -19.74 9.35 12.98
CA ILE A 23 -20.32 8.04 12.63
C ILE A 23 -21.61 7.89 13.43
N MET A 24 -22.75 7.88 12.77
CA MET A 24 -24.07 7.77 13.38
C MET A 24 -24.47 6.33 13.60
N THR A 25 -24.31 5.52 12.55
CA THR A 25 -24.59 4.08 12.60
C THR A 25 -23.50 3.34 11.84
N CYS A 26 -23.31 2.08 12.25
CA CYS A 26 -22.38 1.17 11.60
C CYS A 26 -23.09 -0.18 11.40
N HIS A 27 -22.96 -0.74 10.21
CA HIS A 27 -23.52 -2.04 9.88
C HIS A 27 -22.47 -2.93 9.21
N PHE A 28 -22.35 -4.15 9.66
CA PHE A 28 -21.46 -5.16 9.10
C PHE A 28 -22.24 -6.32 8.49
N SER A 29 -21.78 -6.86 7.36
CA SER A 29 -22.48 -7.91 6.59
C SER A 29 -22.46 -9.31 7.23
N GLY A 30 -21.75 -9.51 8.33
CA GLY A 30 -21.52 -10.82 8.95
C GLY A 30 -20.59 -11.75 8.16
N LYS A 31 -20.13 -11.36 6.96
CA LYS A 31 -19.26 -12.22 6.14
C LYS A 31 -17.80 -12.12 6.58
N LYS A 32 -17.13 -13.27 6.70
CA LYS A 32 -15.73 -13.34 7.11
C LYS A 32 -14.82 -12.63 6.10
N LEU A 33 -14.08 -11.64 6.56
CA LEU A 33 -12.98 -10.96 5.87
C LEU A 33 -11.63 -11.54 6.33
N ARG A 34 -10.55 -11.23 5.60
CA ARG A 34 -9.19 -11.63 6.04
C ARG A 34 -8.80 -10.99 7.38
N LEU A 35 -9.14 -9.70 7.56
CA LEU A 35 -9.17 -9.07 8.88
C LEU A 35 -10.61 -9.14 9.37
N PRO A 36 -10.90 -10.02 10.33
CA PRO A 36 -12.27 -10.20 10.78
C PRO A 36 -12.74 -8.98 11.57
N TRP A 37 -13.95 -8.52 11.26
CA TRP A 37 -14.69 -7.57 12.08
C TRP A 37 -15.29 -8.29 13.28
N ARG A 38 -15.41 -7.60 14.41
CA ARG A 38 -16.10 -8.08 15.62
C ARG A 38 -17.33 -7.21 15.87
N ASP A 39 -18.46 -7.83 16.16
CA ASP A 39 -19.72 -7.10 16.32
C ASP A 39 -19.71 -6.15 17.54
N GLU A 40 -18.92 -6.47 18.58
CA GLU A 40 -18.72 -5.60 19.73
C GLU A 40 -18.17 -4.21 19.33
N TRP A 41 -17.39 -4.14 18.27
CA TRP A 41 -16.84 -2.88 17.77
C TRP A 41 -17.87 -1.90 17.21
N LEU A 42 -19.08 -2.39 16.87
CA LEU A 42 -20.16 -1.52 16.39
C LEU A 42 -20.52 -0.45 17.42
N ALA A 43 -20.66 -0.82 18.69
CA ALA A 43 -20.97 0.10 19.78
C ALA A 43 -19.84 1.10 20.05
N GLU A 44 -18.59 0.66 19.93
CA GLU A 44 -17.41 1.50 20.13
C GLU A 44 -17.28 2.56 19.03
N VAL A 45 -17.49 2.17 17.78
CA VAL A 45 -17.32 3.03 16.60
C VAL A 45 -18.48 4.02 16.42
N CYS A 46 -19.72 3.63 16.77
CA CYS A 46 -20.90 4.51 16.72
C CYS A 46 -20.73 5.71 17.66
N GLY A 47 -21.06 6.89 17.17
CA GLY A 47 -20.92 8.16 17.86
C GLY A 47 -19.53 8.78 17.79
N CYS A 48 -18.52 8.07 17.26
CA CYS A 48 -17.19 8.62 17.08
C CYS A 48 -17.13 9.69 16.00
N GLN A 49 -16.31 10.70 16.20
CA GLN A 49 -15.87 11.64 15.17
C GLN A 49 -14.58 11.13 14.55
N ILE A 50 -14.50 11.14 13.22
CA ILE A 50 -13.28 10.87 12.46
C ILE A 50 -12.41 12.13 12.53
N THR A 51 -11.24 12.03 13.16
CA THR A 51 -10.34 13.19 13.37
C THR A 51 -9.21 13.27 12.36
N SER A 52 -8.81 12.13 11.80
CA SER A 52 -7.81 12.08 10.74
C SER A 52 -7.96 10.85 9.85
N LEU A 53 -7.41 10.94 8.63
CA LEU A 53 -7.18 9.80 7.75
C LEU A 53 -5.75 9.87 7.24
N THR A 54 -4.96 8.88 7.61
CA THR A 54 -3.55 8.74 7.21
C THR A 54 -3.32 7.41 6.49
N ARG A 55 -2.14 7.22 5.91
CA ARG A 55 -1.72 5.97 5.28
C ARG A 55 -0.34 5.57 5.78
N ARG A 56 -0.13 4.28 5.98
CA ARG A 56 1.18 3.67 6.12
C ARG A 56 1.26 2.42 5.23
N ALA A 57 2.23 2.37 4.33
CA ALA A 57 2.34 1.31 3.32
C ALA A 57 1.02 1.10 2.54
N LYS A 58 0.38 -0.04 2.71
CA LYS A 58 -0.90 -0.40 2.06
C LYS A 58 -2.08 -0.35 3.02
N TRP A 59 -1.93 0.34 4.15
CA TRP A 59 -2.91 0.46 5.21
C TRP A 59 -3.41 1.89 5.30
N LEU A 60 -4.73 2.05 5.41
CA LEU A 60 -5.39 3.30 5.79
C LEU A 60 -5.63 3.28 7.29
N HIS A 61 -5.46 4.42 7.92
CA HIS A 61 -5.69 4.60 9.34
C HIS A 61 -6.63 5.79 9.57
N LEU A 62 -7.80 5.51 10.13
CA LEU A 62 -8.77 6.52 10.57
C LEU A 62 -8.66 6.67 12.08
N SER A 63 -8.29 7.86 12.55
CA SER A 63 -8.32 8.17 13.99
C SER A 63 -9.73 8.53 14.40
N LEU A 64 -10.16 8.02 15.54
CA LEU A 64 -11.50 8.20 16.08
C LEU A 64 -11.44 8.91 17.43
N LYS A 65 -12.45 9.75 17.71
CA LYS A 65 -12.62 10.45 19.00
C LYS A 65 -14.08 10.38 19.44
N LYS A 66 -14.30 10.02 20.71
CA LYS A 66 -15.60 9.96 21.35
C LYS A 66 -15.40 10.17 22.86
N THR A 67 -16.35 10.79 23.56
CA THR A 67 -16.34 10.86 25.02
C THR A 67 -16.36 9.45 25.60
N GLY A 68 -15.46 9.17 26.53
CA GLY A 68 -15.30 7.84 27.15
C GLY A 68 -14.41 6.86 26.35
N LEU A 69 -14.03 7.19 25.11
CA LEU A 69 -13.07 6.38 24.34
C LEU A 69 -11.65 6.87 24.64
N PRO A 70 -10.67 5.97 24.89
CA PRO A 70 -9.29 6.34 25.11
C PRO A 70 -8.68 7.09 23.94
N HIS A 71 -7.64 7.90 24.20
CA HIS A 71 -6.86 8.51 23.14
C HIS A 71 -6.16 7.45 22.28
N GLY A 72 -6.09 7.72 20.97
CA GLY A 72 -5.44 6.84 20.02
C GLY A 72 -6.32 5.72 19.48
N ALA A 73 -7.63 5.76 19.74
CA ALA A 73 -8.57 4.82 19.12
C ALA A 73 -8.72 5.07 17.61
N GLY A 74 -9.02 4.01 16.85
CA GLY A 74 -9.18 4.15 15.41
C GLY A 74 -9.51 2.86 14.66
N LEU A 75 -9.51 2.99 13.33
CA LEU A 75 -9.70 1.89 12.40
C LEU A 75 -8.49 1.77 11.48
N ILE A 76 -8.04 0.56 11.28
CA ILE A 76 -7.11 0.20 10.20
C ILE A 76 -7.90 -0.49 9.10
N VAL A 77 -7.69 -0.06 7.85
CA VAL A 77 -8.31 -0.64 6.67
C VAL A 77 -7.23 -1.15 5.72
N HIS A 78 -7.38 -2.40 5.27
CA HIS A 78 -6.58 -2.99 4.21
C HIS A 78 -7.48 -3.34 3.03
N LEU A 79 -7.16 -2.81 1.85
CA LEU A 79 -8.01 -3.01 0.67
C LEU A 79 -7.85 -4.40 0.04
N GLY A 80 -6.84 -5.17 0.42
CA GLY A 80 -6.59 -6.50 -0.16
C GLY A 80 -6.33 -6.43 -1.65
N MET A 81 -7.11 -7.18 -2.44
CA MET A 81 -6.98 -7.22 -3.90
C MET A 81 -8.10 -6.48 -4.63
N THR A 82 -9.31 -6.50 -4.06
CA THR A 82 -10.54 -5.98 -4.68
C THR A 82 -11.30 -5.05 -3.73
N GLY A 83 -10.71 -4.74 -2.57
CA GLY A 83 -11.29 -3.82 -1.61
C GLY A 83 -11.36 -2.41 -2.14
N GLN A 84 -12.47 -1.77 -1.89
CA GLN A 84 -12.76 -0.38 -2.21
C GLN A 84 -13.32 0.29 -0.96
N LEU A 85 -12.89 1.50 -0.71
CA LEU A 85 -13.44 2.36 0.34
C LEU A 85 -13.94 3.63 -0.34
N THR A 86 -15.23 3.90 -0.26
CA THR A 86 -15.89 4.99 -0.99
C THR A 86 -16.88 5.72 -0.10
N VAL A 87 -17.11 7.01 -0.38
CA VAL A 87 -18.17 7.81 0.24
C VAL A 87 -19.23 8.07 -0.81
N VAL A 88 -20.48 7.85 -0.45
CA VAL A 88 -21.64 8.18 -1.29
C VAL A 88 -22.59 9.12 -0.55
N GLN A 89 -23.15 10.08 -1.26
CA GLN A 89 -24.17 10.94 -0.70
C GLN A 89 -25.45 10.13 -0.49
N THR A 90 -26.13 10.38 0.62
CA THR A 90 -27.43 9.74 0.88
C THR A 90 -28.55 10.76 0.71
N SER A 91 -29.73 10.26 0.34
CA SER A 91 -30.95 11.08 0.26
C SER A 91 -31.42 11.56 1.63
N ALA A 92 -32.17 12.64 1.68
CA ALA A 92 -32.64 13.29 2.91
C ALA A 92 -33.51 12.37 3.79
N ASP A 93 -34.14 11.35 3.22
CA ASP A 93 -34.96 10.37 3.94
C ASP A 93 -34.13 9.33 4.72
N HIS A 94 -32.81 9.36 4.59
CA HIS A 94 -31.87 8.43 5.26
C HIS A 94 -32.21 6.95 5.08
N SER A 95 -33.15 6.60 4.20
CA SER A 95 -33.50 5.21 3.99
C SER A 95 -32.25 4.47 3.45
N PRO A 96 -31.84 3.38 4.12
CA PRO A 96 -30.72 2.61 3.66
C PRO A 96 -31.03 2.10 2.26
N LYS A 97 -30.20 2.45 1.27
CA LYS A 97 -30.30 1.81 -0.04
C LYS A 97 -30.26 0.31 0.18
N ASN A 98 -31.22 -0.42 -0.41
CA ASN A 98 -31.25 -1.87 -0.36
C ASN A 98 -30.03 -2.42 -1.13
N TRP A 99 -28.92 -2.57 -0.42
CA TRP A 99 -27.71 -3.14 -0.97
C TRP A 99 -27.91 -4.64 -1.20
N ARG A 100 -27.69 -5.09 -2.42
CA ARG A 100 -27.83 -6.50 -2.77
C ARG A 100 -26.58 -7.28 -2.38
N PRO A 101 -26.66 -8.59 -2.11
CA PRO A 101 -25.50 -9.44 -1.79
C PRO A 101 -24.38 -9.37 -2.85
N GLN A 102 -24.73 -9.16 -4.13
CA GLN A 102 -23.80 -9.00 -5.25
C GLN A 102 -23.02 -7.68 -5.22
N ASP A 103 -23.44 -6.70 -4.43
CA ASP A 103 -22.71 -5.44 -4.28
C ASP A 103 -21.44 -5.61 -3.44
N HIS A 104 -21.29 -6.76 -2.74
CA HIS A 104 -20.11 -7.11 -1.94
C HIS A 104 -19.74 -6.07 -0.88
N ILE A 105 -20.72 -5.33 -0.35
CA ILE A 105 -20.51 -4.36 0.72
C ILE A 105 -20.46 -5.11 2.05
N HIS A 106 -19.40 -4.89 2.80
CA HIS A 106 -19.14 -5.57 4.06
C HIS A 106 -19.24 -4.65 5.27
N LEU A 107 -18.95 -3.36 5.11
CA LEU A 107 -19.12 -2.37 6.16
C LEU A 107 -19.79 -1.14 5.57
N ARG A 108 -20.79 -0.62 6.30
CA ARG A 108 -21.47 0.66 6.04
C ARG A 108 -21.42 1.51 7.29
N MET A 109 -21.07 2.76 7.13
CA MET A 109 -21.14 3.75 8.20
C MET A 109 -21.92 4.95 7.70
N LEU A 110 -23.03 5.26 8.34
CA LEU A 110 -23.73 6.52 8.12
C LEU A 110 -22.94 7.63 8.80
N LEU A 111 -22.61 8.63 8.03
CA LEU A 111 -21.80 9.78 8.47
C LEU A 111 -22.65 11.05 8.47
N LEU A 112 -22.48 11.86 9.50
CA LEU A 112 -23.10 13.17 9.66
C LEU A 112 -22.03 14.25 9.56
N SER A 113 -22.28 15.29 8.74
CA SER A 113 -21.56 16.56 8.77
C SER A 113 -22.48 17.67 9.27
N GLY A 114 -21.88 18.70 9.88
CA GLY A 114 -22.60 19.83 10.44
C GLY A 114 -22.76 19.73 11.95
N VAL A 115 -22.94 20.88 12.56
CA VAL A 115 -23.08 21.05 14.01
C VAL A 115 -24.55 21.21 14.39
N SER A 116 -25.37 21.68 13.44
CA SER A 116 -26.81 21.86 13.63
C SER A 116 -27.62 20.85 12.79
N PRO A 117 -28.84 20.48 13.23
CA PRO A 117 -29.72 19.58 12.46
C PRO A 117 -30.10 20.16 11.09
N GLU A 118 -30.16 21.47 10.96
CA GLU A 118 -30.59 22.17 9.73
C GLU A 118 -29.53 22.15 8.63
N ASP A 119 -28.24 22.12 9.01
CA ASP A 119 -27.10 22.05 8.06
C ASP A 119 -26.53 20.61 7.91
N SER A 120 -27.27 19.64 8.43
CA SER A 120 -26.78 18.25 8.48
C SER A 120 -26.81 17.59 7.11
N LEU A 121 -25.64 17.28 6.57
CA LEU A 121 -25.49 16.47 5.36
C LEU A 121 -25.08 15.05 5.75
N TYR A 122 -25.83 14.10 5.24
CA TYR A 122 -25.56 12.68 5.44
C TYR A 122 -24.84 12.06 4.25
N SER A 123 -23.92 11.19 4.54
CA SER A 123 -23.23 10.37 3.56
C SER A 123 -22.96 8.98 4.13
N GLU A 124 -22.65 8.01 3.27
CA GLU A 124 -22.28 6.67 3.70
C GLU A 124 -20.84 6.37 3.32
N LEU A 125 -20.05 5.92 4.28
CA LEU A 125 -18.77 5.27 4.01
C LEU A 125 -19.02 3.79 3.80
N LEU A 126 -18.60 3.29 2.65
CA LEU A 126 -18.80 1.92 2.21
C LEU A 126 -17.46 1.21 2.04
N TYR A 127 -17.32 0.05 2.65
CA TYR A 127 -16.24 -0.89 2.37
C TYR A 127 -16.78 -2.06 1.55
N ARG A 128 -16.30 -2.19 0.32
CA ARG A 128 -16.65 -3.25 -0.62
C ARG A 128 -15.45 -4.13 -0.91
N ASP A 129 -15.60 -5.48 -0.91
CA ASP A 129 -14.51 -6.39 -1.28
C ASP A 129 -15.05 -7.73 -1.79
N ALA A 130 -15.15 -7.90 -3.10
CA ALA A 130 -15.69 -9.09 -3.74
C ALA A 130 -14.90 -10.38 -3.37
N ARG A 131 -13.59 -10.29 -3.16
CA ARG A 131 -12.73 -11.44 -2.83
C ARG A 131 -12.50 -11.62 -1.33
N ARG A 132 -12.83 -10.63 -0.53
CA ARG A 132 -12.67 -10.63 0.94
C ARG A 132 -11.23 -10.85 1.41
N PHE A 133 -10.25 -10.34 0.66
CA PHE A 133 -8.82 -10.42 0.98
C PHE A 133 -8.30 -9.22 1.75
N GLY A 134 -9.12 -8.23 1.96
CA GLY A 134 -8.87 -7.10 2.82
C GLY A 134 -9.66 -7.21 4.12
N GLY A 135 -9.93 -6.06 4.74
CA GLY A 135 -10.74 -5.97 5.94
C GLY A 135 -10.47 -4.71 6.73
N ILE A 136 -11.18 -4.60 7.85
CA ILE A 136 -11.15 -3.46 8.76
C ILE A 136 -10.95 -3.99 10.17
N HIS A 137 -10.07 -3.35 10.93
CA HIS A 137 -9.78 -3.67 12.31
C HIS A 137 -9.91 -2.43 13.18
N PHE A 138 -10.67 -2.50 14.26
CA PHE A 138 -10.76 -1.45 15.28
C PHE A 138 -9.71 -1.70 16.36
N PHE A 139 -9.14 -0.64 16.86
CA PHE A 139 -8.28 -0.62 18.04
C PHE A 139 -8.75 0.49 18.98
N ALA A 140 -8.86 0.17 20.27
CA ALA A 140 -9.42 1.07 21.26
C ALA A 140 -8.41 2.12 21.77
N ASN A 141 -7.10 1.90 21.56
CA ASN A 141 -6.03 2.75 22.04
C ASN A 141 -4.73 2.50 21.28
N GLN A 142 -3.71 3.34 21.55
CA GLN A 142 -2.40 3.24 20.89
C GLN A 142 -1.71 1.89 21.14
N ASN A 143 -1.82 1.31 22.32
CA ASN A 143 -1.20 0.03 22.64
C ASN A 143 -1.74 -1.12 21.78
N GLU A 144 -3.05 -1.16 21.54
CA GLU A 144 -3.65 -2.15 20.63
C GLU A 144 -3.20 -1.95 19.17
N LEU A 145 -3.01 -0.69 18.75
CA LEU A 145 -2.43 -0.37 17.45
C LEU A 145 -0.99 -0.86 17.34
N ASP A 146 -0.18 -0.68 18.38
CA ASP A 146 1.21 -1.13 18.42
C ASP A 146 1.29 -2.66 18.36
N ILE A 147 0.48 -3.36 19.14
CA ILE A 147 0.33 -4.83 19.06
C ILE A 147 -0.08 -5.28 17.66
N PHE A 148 -1.01 -4.56 17.02
CA PHE A 148 -1.40 -4.87 15.65
C PHE A 148 -0.21 -4.77 14.68
N TYR A 149 0.62 -3.73 14.78
CA TYR A 149 1.80 -3.58 13.93
C TYR A 149 2.94 -4.54 14.29
N GLU A 150 3.06 -4.97 15.53
CA GLU A 150 3.98 -6.05 15.91
C GLU A 150 3.61 -7.38 15.22
N ALA A 151 2.30 -7.68 15.14
CA ALA A 151 1.80 -8.84 14.39
C ALA A 151 1.90 -8.67 12.86
N HIS A 152 1.92 -7.44 12.37
CA HIS A 152 2.00 -7.07 10.96
C HIS A 152 3.18 -6.15 10.68
N PRO A 153 4.43 -6.58 10.91
CA PRO A 153 5.59 -5.71 10.85
C PRO A 153 5.81 -5.14 9.44
N LEU A 154 6.07 -3.83 9.40
CA LEU A 154 6.33 -3.08 8.19
C LEU A 154 7.73 -2.48 8.23
N GLY A 155 8.49 -2.70 7.15
CA GLY A 155 9.71 -1.96 6.87
C GLY A 155 9.43 -0.49 6.53
N PRO A 156 10.49 0.32 6.32
CA PRO A 156 10.34 1.68 5.83
C PRO A 156 9.70 1.71 4.43
N GLU A 157 9.09 2.82 4.07
CA GLU A 157 8.73 3.09 2.69
C GLU A 157 9.99 3.47 1.88
N PRO A 158 10.00 3.33 0.55
CA PRO A 158 11.24 3.49 -0.22
C PRO A 158 11.99 4.80 0.02
N TRP A 159 11.28 5.91 0.15
CA TRP A 159 11.87 7.23 0.39
C TRP A 159 12.32 7.47 1.83
N ASP A 160 11.82 6.69 2.79
CA ASP A 160 12.21 6.74 4.21
C ASP A 160 13.27 5.71 4.57
N CYS A 161 13.70 4.88 3.60
CA CYS A 161 14.64 3.79 3.84
C CYS A 161 16.09 4.32 3.81
N PRO A 162 16.83 4.29 4.92
CA PRO A 162 18.24 4.64 4.89
C PRO A 162 19.03 3.69 3.97
N LEU A 163 19.87 4.25 3.10
CA LEU A 163 20.62 3.44 2.14
C LEU A 163 21.49 2.38 2.81
N VAL A 164 22.10 2.71 3.94
CA VAL A 164 22.94 1.76 4.71
C VAL A 164 22.14 0.54 5.19
N ASP A 165 20.91 0.75 5.65
CA ASP A 165 20.03 -0.34 6.09
C ASP A 165 19.56 -1.18 4.91
N TRP A 166 19.22 -0.52 3.79
CA TRP A 166 18.84 -1.19 2.56
C TRP A 166 19.95 -2.09 2.04
N VAL A 167 21.16 -1.58 1.90
CA VAL A 167 22.35 -2.33 1.47
C VAL A 167 22.61 -3.49 2.44
N GLY A 168 22.55 -3.27 3.75
CA GLY A 168 22.69 -4.30 4.77
C GLY A 168 21.67 -5.42 4.66
N LYS A 169 20.39 -5.08 4.45
CA LYS A 169 19.31 -6.05 4.23
C LYS A 169 19.52 -6.87 2.96
N LEU A 170 19.95 -6.25 1.87
CA LEU A 170 20.23 -6.96 0.62
C LEU A 170 21.42 -7.92 0.78
N ALA A 171 22.50 -7.49 1.43
CA ALA A 171 23.68 -8.30 1.66
C ALA A 171 23.39 -9.55 2.52
N GLY A 172 22.41 -9.46 3.41
CA GLY A 172 22.00 -10.53 4.33
C GLY A 172 21.14 -11.64 3.71
N THR A 173 20.79 -11.56 2.40
CA THR A 173 19.87 -12.56 1.80
C THR A 173 20.25 -12.94 0.38
N SER A 174 20.20 -14.24 0.07
CA SER A 174 20.36 -14.79 -1.29
C SER A 174 19.04 -14.88 -2.06
N ARG A 175 17.93 -14.42 -1.50
CA ARG A 175 16.64 -14.40 -2.18
C ARG A 175 16.71 -13.56 -3.45
N ARG A 176 15.84 -13.89 -4.43
CA ARG A 176 15.71 -13.09 -5.66
C ARG A 176 15.29 -11.67 -5.29
N ILE A 177 15.92 -10.67 -5.92
CA ILE A 177 15.69 -9.25 -5.61
C ILE A 177 14.20 -8.85 -5.70
N LYS A 178 13.46 -9.35 -6.69
CA LYS A 178 12.01 -9.13 -6.75
C LYS A 178 11.27 -9.65 -5.53
N THR A 179 11.65 -10.82 -5.01
CA THR A 179 11.03 -11.37 -3.79
C THR A 179 11.32 -10.50 -2.56
N VAL A 180 12.51 -9.88 -2.50
CA VAL A 180 12.88 -8.96 -1.44
C VAL A 180 12.06 -7.67 -1.51
N LEU A 181 11.88 -7.10 -2.70
CA LEU A 181 11.02 -5.91 -2.92
C LEU A 181 9.55 -6.15 -2.53
N LEU A 182 9.07 -7.37 -2.63
CA LEU A 182 7.69 -7.74 -2.28
C LEU A 182 7.50 -8.00 -0.77
N ASP A 183 8.58 -8.10 -0.01
CA ASP A 183 8.56 -8.38 1.42
C ASP A 183 8.32 -7.09 2.21
N GLN A 184 7.09 -6.93 2.69
CA GLN A 184 6.66 -5.73 3.41
C GLN A 184 7.43 -5.49 4.72
N LYS A 185 8.14 -6.49 5.26
CA LYS A 185 9.01 -6.36 6.44
C LYS A 185 10.35 -5.72 6.10
N ILE A 186 10.81 -5.85 4.86
CA ILE A 186 12.09 -5.31 4.40
C ILE A 186 11.91 -3.89 3.89
N ILE A 187 10.97 -3.72 2.95
CA ILE A 187 10.56 -2.44 2.38
C ILE A 187 9.06 -2.49 2.12
N SER A 188 8.34 -1.50 2.62
CA SER A 188 6.88 -1.56 2.60
C SER A 188 6.27 -0.76 1.44
N GLY A 189 5.03 -1.10 1.09
CA GLY A 189 4.26 -0.41 0.06
C GLY A 189 4.44 -0.96 -1.36
N ILE A 190 5.57 -1.53 -1.71
CA ILE A 190 5.82 -2.10 -3.02
C ILE A 190 5.01 -3.40 -3.20
N GLY A 191 4.37 -3.55 -4.34
CA GLY A 191 3.73 -4.78 -4.76
C GLY A 191 4.23 -5.23 -6.13
N ASN A 192 3.43 -6.02 -6.86
CA ASN A 192 3.90 -6.68 -8.07
C ASN A 192 4.13 -5.72 -9.24
N ILE A 193 3.30 -4.67 -9.33
CA ILE A 193 3.40 -3.64 -10.38
C ILE A 193 4.69 -2.86 -10.18
N TYR A 194 4.81 -2.25 -9.02
CA TYR A 194 5.92 -1.33 -8.76
C TYR A 194 7.25 -2.04 -8.53
N ALA A 195 7.26 -3.34 -8.17
CA ALA A 195 8.48 -4.15 -8.17
C ALA A 195 9.04 -4.34 -9.59
N ASP A 196 8.19 -4.66 -10.59
CA ASP A 196 8.63 -4.81 -11.98
C ASP A 196 9.09 -3.47 -12.55
N GLU A 197 8.33 -2.40 -12.33
CA GLU A 197 8.66 -1.06 -12.81
C GLU A 197 9.97 -0.52 -12.21
N SER A 198 10.17 -0.69 -10.89
CA SER A 198 11.40 -0.28 -10.19
C SER A 198 12.62 -1.04 -10.70
N LEU A 199 12.51 -2.35 -10.89
CA LEU A 199 13.60 -3.18 -11.43
C LEU A 199 13.93 -2.82 -12.86
N HIS A 200 12.93 -2.48 -13.69
CA HIS A 200 13.16 -2.00 -15.05
C HIS A 200 13.85 -0.64 -15.06
N ALA A 201 13.37 0.29 -14.23
CA ALA A 201 13.97 1.62 -14.11
C ALA A 201 15.44 1.53 -13.68
N ALA A 202 15.74 0.66 -12.71
CA ALA A 202 17.10 0.40 -12.22
C ALA A 202 17.98 -0.45 -13.17
N GLY A 203 17.41 -1.08 -14.21
CA GLY A 203 18.14 -1.96 -15.13
C GLY A 203 18.57 -3.28 -14.50
N ILE A 204 17.84 -3.79 -13.49
CA ILE A 204 18.18 -4.97 -12.73
C ILE A 204 17.27 -6.14 -13.10
N HIS A 205 17.86 -7.30 -13.45
CA HIS A 205 17.09 -8.50 -13.79
C HIS A 205 16.36 -9.03 -12.54
N PRO A 206 15.05 -9.36 -12.61
CA PRO A 206 14.24 -9.69 -11.43
C PRO A 206 14.65 -10.98 -10.71
N THR A 207 15.41 -11.86 -11.37
CA THR A 207 15.90 -13.12 -10.77
C THR A 207 17.27 -13.00 -10.10
N ARG A 208 17.95 -11.86 -10.19
CA ARG A 208 19.24 -11.67 -9.49
C ARG A 208 19.07 -11.90 -8.00
N CYS A 209 20.06 -12.52 -7.38
CA CYS A 209 20.12 -12.63 -5.92
C CYS A 209 20.33 -11.23 -5.31
N ALA A 210 19.63 -10.91 -4.24
CA ALA A 210 19.72 -9.60 -3.60
C ALA A 210 21.15 -9.28 -3.13
N ASN A 211 21.85 -10.25 -2.53
CA ASN A 211 23.24 -10.11 -2.09
C ASN A 211 24.27 -10.05 -3.24
N SER A 212 23.82 -10.15 -4.49
CA SER A 212 24.71 -9.99 -5.66
C SER A 212 24.71 -8.57 -6.21
N LEU A 213 23.86 -7.69 -5.71
CA LEU A 213 23.88 -6.29 -6.07
C LEU A 213 25.03 -5.60 -5.37
N ASP A 214 25.79 -4.80 -6.12
CA ASP A 214 26.75 -3.91 -5.54
C ASP A 214 26.08 -2.68 -4.89
N HIS A 215 26.87 -1.83 -4.25
CA HIS A 215 26.37 -0.65 -3.54
C HIS A 215 25.62 0.30 -4.47
N ASP A 216 26.16 0.55 -5.68
CA ASP A 216 25.58 1.51 -6.63
C ASP A 216 24.29 0.96 -7.26
N GLU A 217 24.23 -0.35 -7.54
CA GLU A 217 23.02 -1.01 -7.99
C GLU A 217 21.93 -0.97 -6.90
N ALA A 218 22.30 -1.19 -5.65
CA ALA A 218 21.37 -1.12 -4.52
C ALA A 218 20.85 0.32 -4.31
N ALA A 219 21.73 1.32 -4.37
CA ALA A 219 21.38 2.73 -4.26
C ALA A 219 20.44 3.16 -5.39
N ARG A 220 20.79 2.80 -6.64
CA ARG A 220 19.95 3.07 -7.82
C ARG A 220 18.57 2.41 -7.69
N LEU A 221 18.51 1.15 -7.25
CA LEU A 221 17.23 0.46 -7.09
C LEU A 221 16.33 1.15 -6.07
N LEU A 222 16.88 1.60 -4.94
CA LEU A 222 16.11 2.31 -3.91
C LEU A 222 15.60 3.67 -4.43
N ALA A 223 16.46 4.42 -5.13
CA ALA A 223 16.10 5.70 -5.73
C ALA A 223 15.00 5.53 -6.81
N GLU A 224 15.14 4.54 -7.68
CA GLU A 224 14.14 4.27 -8.73
C GLU A 224 12.83 3.75 -8.15
N ALA A 225 12.86 2.92 -7.10
CA ALA A 225 11.64 2.49 -6.42
C ALA A 225 10.87 3.68 -5.83
N SER A 226 11.57 4.60 -5.18
CA SER A 226 10.99 5.86 -4.69
C SER A 226 10.41 6.69 -5.83
N GLY A 227 11.19 6.92 -6.89
CA GLY A 227 10.78 7.74 -8.03
C GLY A 227 9.57 7.18 -8.78
N VAL A 228 9.55 5.87 -9.03
CA VAL A 228 8.40 5.19 -9.68
C VAL A 228 7.13 5.34 -8.85
N MET A 229 7.22 5.12 -7.55
CA MET A 229 6.04 5.20 -6.67
C MET A 229 5.54 6.64 -6.50
N LEU A 230 6.42 7.63 -6.39
CA LEU A 230 6.03 9.05 -6.32
C LEU A 230 5.34 9.51 -7.61
N ARG A 231 5.88 9.12 -8.79
CA ARG A 231 5.19 9.37 -10.07
C ARG A 231 3.82 8.72 -10.13
N ALA A 232 3.71 7.49 -9.62
CA ALA A 232 2.43 6.79 -9.58
C ALA A 232 1.41 7.48 -8.68
N ILE A 233 1.83 7.99 -7.50
CA ILE A 233 0.97 8.80 -6.62
C ILE A 233 0.47 10.05 -7.35
N ASN A 234 1.36 10.77 -8.05
CA ASN A 234 0.99 11.98 -8.79
C ASN A 234 0.00 11.68 -9.93
N ASN A 235 0.07 10.49 -10.53
CA ASN A 235 -0.84 10.02 -11.57
C ASN A 235 -2.06 9.25 -10.98
N ARG A 236 -2.35 9.39 -9.68
CA ARG A 236 -3.49 8.79 -8.97
C ARG A 236 -3.49 7.25 -8.99
N GLY A 237 -2.33 6.61 -9.08
CA GLY A 237 -2.19 5.15 -9.11
C GLY A 237 -2.64 4.52 -10.43
N SER A 238 -2.56 3.20 -10.50
CA SER A 238 -2.90 2.39 -11.68
C SER A 238 -4.27 1.74 -11.54
N SER A 239 -5.22 2.07 -12.41
CA SER A 239 -6.54 1.41 -12.49
C SER A 239 -6.48 0.16 -13.38
N ILE A 240 -5.70 -0.84 -12.97
CA ILE A 240 -5.63 -2.13 -13.65
C ILE A 240 -6.66 -3.08 -13.02
N ARG A 241 -7.80 -3.28 -13.65
CA ARG A 241 -8.93 -4.11 -13.24
C ARG A 241 -9.92 -3.38 -12.31
N ASP A 242 -9.97 -3.75 -11.00
CA ASP A 242 -11.08 -3.41 -10.10
C ASP A 242 -10.79 -2.19 -9.20
N TYR A 243 -9.64 -1.54 -9.36
CA TYR A 243 -9.30 -0.37 -8.55
C TYR A 243 -9.98 0.89 -9.09
N VAL A 244 -10.68 1.58 -8.21
CA VAL A 244 -11.24 2.93 -8.40
C VAL A 244 -10.87 3.75 -7.17
N GLY A 245 -10.48 5.00 -7.34
CA GLY A 245 -10.18 5.91 -6.24
C GLY A 245 -11.39 6.18 -5.33
N GLY A 246 -11.17 6.84 -4.22
CA GLY A 246 -12.20 7.10 -3.20
C GLY A 246 -13.43 7.86 -3.69
N GLU A 247 -13.30 8.63 -4.77
CA GLU A 247 -14.40 9.35 -5.46
C GLU A 247 -14.87 8.60 -6.72
N ASN A 248 -14.62 7.30 -6.84
CA ASN A 248 -14.87 6.50 -8.05
C ASN A 248 -14.12 6.98 -9.31
N LEU A 249 -13.09 7.80 -9.17
CA LEU A 249 -12.23 8.24 -10.25
C LEU A 249 -11.14 7.21 -10.54
N ARG A 250 -10.90 6.95 -11.82
CA ARG A 250 -9.83 6.05 -12.25
C ARG A 250 -8.48 6.74 -12.20
N GLY A 251 -7.45 6.03 -11.77
CA GLY A 251 -6.07 6.46 -11.90
C GLY A 251 -5.60 6.37 -13.37
N ASN A 252 -4.56 7.11 -13.72
CA ASN A 252 -4.02 7.19 -15.09
C ASN A 252 -2.61 6.56 -15.19
N HIS A 253 -2.05 6.06 -14.09
CA HIS A 253 -0.66 5.59 -14.12
C HIS A 253 -0.45 4.31 -14.96
N GLN A 254 -1.51 3.54 -15.25
CA GLN A 254 -1.42 2.37 -16.15
C GLN A 254 -0.88 2.73 -17.54
N ASP A 255 -1.11 3.96 -18.02
CA ASP A 255 -0.66 4.42 -19.34
C ASP A 255 0.86 4.70 -19.39
N TYR A 256 1.48 4.80 -18.22
CA TYR A 256 2.92 5.09 -18.04
C TYR A 256 3.75 3.85 -17.65
N LEU A 257 3.13 2.65 -17.58
CA LEU A 257 3.85 1.44 -17.23
C LEU A 257 4.82 1.03 -18.33
N ALA A 258 6.07 0.82 -17.95
CA ALA A 258 7.15 0.50 -18.88
C ALA A 258 7.23 -1.00 -19.22
N VAL A 259 6.92 -1.87 -18.26
CA VAL A 259 7.04 -3.33 -18.42
C VAL A 259 5.83 -4.11 -17.90
N TYR A 260 5.18 -3.69 -16.83
CA TYR A 260 4.11 -4.46 -16.22
C TYR A 260 2.90 -4.61 -17.15
N GLY A 261 2.50 -5.88 -17.42
CA GLY A 261 1.39 -6.19 -18.33
C GLY A 261 1.71 -6.01 -19.81
N ARG A 262 2.97 -5.74 -20.18
CA ARG A 262 3.40 -5.44 -21.55
C ARG A 262 4.17 -6.60 -22.21
N GLU A 263 3.93 -7.83 -21.80
CA GLU A 263 4.54 -9.03 -22.41
C GLU A 263 4.38 -9.03 -23.94
N GLY A 264 5.46 -9.28 -24.65
CA GLY A 264 5.49 -9.29 -26.13
C GLY A 264 5.64 -7.92 -26.79
N LEU A 265 5.38 -6.82 -26.07
CA LEU A 265 5.52 -5.47 -26.62
C LEU A 265 6.97 -4.98 -26.59
N ALA A 266 7.25 -3.96 -27.39
CA ALA A 266 8.55 -3.28 -27.40
C ALA A 266 8.76 -2.49 -26.09
N CYS A 267 9.98 -2.55 -25.56
CA CYS A 267 10.43 -1.75 -24.44
C CYS A 267 10.46 -0.27 -24.81
N VAL A 268 9.83 0.59 -24.01
CA VAL A 268 9.78 2.05 -24.24
C VAL A 268 11.15 2.72 -24.19
N ARG A 269 12.17 2.07 -23.58
CA ARG A 269 13.53 2.61 -23.45
C ARG A 269 14.46 2.20 -24.61
N CYS A 270 14.40 0.94 -25.06
CA CYS A 270 15.40 0.40 -25.98
C CYS A 270 14.81 -0.38 -27.17
N GLY A 271 13.50 -0.49 -27.31
CA GLY A 271 12.84 -1.25 -28.36
C GLY A 271 12.90 -2.78 -28.19
N GLY A 272 13.71 -3.30 -27.26
CA GLY A 272 13.79 -4.75 -27.00
C GLY A 272 12.49 -5.33 -26.49
N GLN A 273 12.25 -6.61 -26.71
CA GLN A 273 11.00 -7.27 -26.32
C GLN A 273 10.88 -7.43 -24.80
N ILE A 274 9.69 -7.10 -24.25
CA ILE A 274 9.32 -7.38 -22.87
C ILE A 274 8.96 -8.86 -22.75
N GLN A 275 9.60 -9.55 -21.81
CA GLN A 275 9.31 -10.92 -21.47
C GLN A 275 8.63 -11.04 -20.12
N ARG A 276 7.97 -12.18 -19.91
CA ARG A 276 7.34 -12.54 -18.65
C ARG A 276 7.90 -13.87 -18.12
N LEU A 277 8.16 -13.94 -16.83
CA LEU A 277 8.50 -15.15 -16.12
C LEU A 277 7.73 -15.22 -14.78
N ARG A 278 7.80 -16.33 -14.08
CA ARG A 278 7.15 -16.52 -12.78
C ARG A 278 8.17 -16.56 -11.65
N ILE A 279 8.02 -15.65 -10.67
CA ILE A 279 8.86 -15.59 -9.47
C ILE A 279 7.95 -15.61 -8.24
N GLY A 280 8.16 -16.58 -7.34
CA GLY A 280 7.40 -16.67 -6.09
C GLY A 280 5.88 -16.70 -6.31
N GLY A 281 5.42 -17.41 -7.36
CA GLY A 281 4.01 -17.53 -7.70
C GLY A 281 3.41 -16.31 -8.43
N ARG A 282 4.18 -15.23 -8.68
CA ARG A 282 3.72 -13.99 -9.32
C ARG A 282 4.35 -13.81 -10.70
N SER A 283 3.61 -13.18 -11.63
CA SER A 283 4.16 -12.75 -12.92
C SER A 283 5.21 -11.66 -12.70
N SER A 284 6.26 -11.69 -13.49
CA SER A 284 7.36 -10.73 -13.50
C SER A 284 7.65 -10.33 -14.93
N HIS A 285 7.48 -9.05 -15.26
CA HIS A 285 7.70 -8.51 -16.59
C HIS A 285 9.02 -7.75 -16.59
N PHE A 286 9.82 -7.94 -17.64
CA PHE A 286 11.15 -7.31 -17.73
C PHE A 286 11.61 -7.18 -19.17
N CYS A 287 12.49 -6.22 -19.45
CA CYS A 287 13.13 -6.09 -20.74
C CYS A 287 14.44 -6.88 -20.78
N THR A 288 14.58 -7.75 -21.77
CA THR A 288 15.76 -8.62 -21.91
C THR A 288 17.05 -7.85 -22.25
N VAL A 289 16.92 -6.65 -22.82
CA VAL A 289 18.05 -5.81 -23.19
C VAL A 289 18.47 -4.87 -22.07
N CYS A 290 17.48 -4.15 -21.45
CA CYS A 290 17.76 -3.21 -20.35
C CYS A 290 18.15 -3.92 -19.05
N GLN A 291 17.57 -5.12 -18.80
CA GLN A 291 17.74 -5.88 -17.57
C GLN A 291 18.49 -7.20 -17.84
N ARG A 292 19.69 -7.08 -18.41
CA ARG A 292 20.50 -8.29 -18.72
C ARG A 292 20.83 -9.04 -17.44
N PHE A 293 20.69 -10.37 -17.51
CA PHE A 293 21.15 -11.24 -16.42
C PHE A 293 22.68 -11.21 -16.40
N ARG A 294 23.26 -10.55 -15.41
CA ARG A 294 24.70 -10.62 -15.13
C ARG A 294 24.92 -11.70 -14.08
N LYS A 295 25.67 -12.76 -14.40
CA LYS A 295 26.21 -13.65 -13.36
C LYS A 295 27.09 -12.78 -12.46
N SER A 296 26.87 -12.82 -11.14
CA SER A 296 27.79 -12.16 -10.21
C SER A 296 29.20 -12.70 -10.49
N PRO A 297 30.24 -11.85 -10.58
CA PRO A 297 31.58 -12.31 -10.35
C PRO A 297 31.56 -12.94 -8.95
N GLY A 298 31.94 -14.22 -8.85
CA GLY A 298 31.89 -14.96 -7.60
C GLY A 298 32.52 -14.12 -6.49
N ARG A 299 31.77 -13.86 -5.43
CA ARG A 299 32.23 -13.05 -4.30
C ARG A 299 33.50 -13.71 -3.76
N LYS A 300 34.66 -13.09 -3.89
CA LYS A 300 35.87 -13.52 -3.23
C LYS A 300 35.58 -13.55 -1.74
N LYS A 301 35.78 -14.70 -1.08
CA LYS A 301 35.70 -14.83 0.37
C LYS A 301 36.70 -13.83 0.97
N GLY A 302 36.25 -12.67 1.41
CA GLY A 302 37.16 -11.63 1.98
C GLY A 302 36.61 -10.22 1.99
N ASP A 303 35.62 -9.86 1.18
CA ASP A 303 35.03 -8.52 1.22
C ASP A 303 34.07 -8.37 2.40
N ASN A 304 34.66 -8.11 3.57
CA ASN A 304 33.93 -7.79 4.78
C ASN A 304 33.46 -6.33 4.71
N TYR A 305 32.17 -6.11 4.54
CA TYR A 305 31.48 -4.80 4.65
C TYR A 305 31.79 -4.04 5.97
N LYS A 306 32.40 -4.71 6.95
CA LYS A 306 32.84 -4.09 8.22
C LYS A 306 33.90 -2.99 8.04
N ASN A 307 34.62 -2.97 6.92
CA ASN A 307 35.72 -1.98 6.71
C ASN A 307 35.22 -0.64 6.12
N ILE A 308 34.00 -0.55 5.57
CA ILE A 308 33.50 0.71 4.99
C ILE A 308 32.89 1.62 6.06
N VAL A 309 32.42 1.06 7.18
CA VAL A 309 31.85 1.84 8.30
C VAL A 309 32.93 2.51 9.16
N ASN A 310 34.15 1.97 9.18
CA ASN A 310 35.24 2.47 10.06
C ASN A 310 36.08 3.61 9.45
N THR A 311 36.03 3.86 8.14
CA THR A 311 36.80 4.94 7.52
C THR A 311 36.20 6.32 7.74
N ARG A 312 34.86 6.43 7.93
CA ARG A 312 34.20 7.74 8.18
C ARG A 312 34.24 8.22 9.63
N LYS A 313 34.69 7.39 10.60
CA LYS A 313 34.88 7.83 11.98
C LYS A 313 36.27 8.44 12.26
N LYS A 314 37.21 8.38 11.31
CA LYS A 314 38.56 8.96 11.48
C LYS A 314 38.72 10.37 10.89
N ASP A 315 37.73 10.84 10.10
CA ASP A 315 37.79 12.18 9.47
C ASP A 315 36.94 13.23 10.23
N GLN A 316 36.48 12.92 11.44
CA GLN A 316 35.75 13.83 12.34
C GLN A 316 36.30 13.82 13.78
N ALA A 317 37.60 13.61 13.95
CA ALA A 317 38.27 13.81 15.23
C ALA A 317 39.40 14.82 15.03
#